data_1fabaa6b3785522d44b10568320b1580
#
_entry.id   1fabaa6b3785522d44b10568320b1580
#
_cell.length_a   1.000
_cell.length_b   1.000
_cell.length_c   1.000
_cell.angle_alpha   90.00
_cell.angle_beta   90.00
_cell.angle_gamma   90.00
#
_symmetry.space_group_name_H-M   'P 1'
#
loop_
_entity.id
_entity.type
_entity.pdbx_description
1 polymer ?
#
loop_
_entity_poly.entity_id
_entity_poly.type
_entity_poly.pdbx_seq_one_letter_code
_entity_poly.pdbx_strand_id
1 'polypeptide(L)'
;MGLTSSEYAEVCYDFWVGGGDFVKNDEPQANQDFCPYDKMVKYVKQAMDKAVKETGKKKVHSFNVSAPDFDTMIERCEMIVNAGFEKGSYAFLIDGITAGWMAVQTLRRRYPGVFIHFHRAAHGAFTRKENPIGFSVLVLSKFARLAGASGIHTGTAGIGKMAGSPKEDITAAENILSLFAKGHIFSQSWARVPENDKDIVDLVKEDYAHHIILEEDSWRAMKKCCPIISGGLNPTLLKPFIDVMKGVDFITTMGAGCHAHPKGTRAGAAALVQACEAYQKKISIEVYAKTHKELAEAIGFFSKAKNLKQVNDPKN
;
A
#
# COMPACT_ATOMS: atom_id res chain seq x y z
N MET A 1 -1.96 19.02 -9.23
CA MET A 1 -0.74 18.42 -9.83
C MET A 1 0.13 19.55 -10.34
N GLY A 2 1.41 19.33 -10.59
CA GLY A 2 2.35 20.40 -10.96
C GLY A 2 2.90 21.17 -9.76
N LEU A 3 2.95 20.55 -8.58
CA LEU A 3 3.56 21.16 -7.39
C LEU A 3 5.09 21.21 -7.54
N THR A 4 5.66 22.33 -7.21
CA THR A 4 7.12 22.47 -7.02
C THR A 4 7.58 21.62 -5.83
N SER A 5 8.88 21.38 -5.73
CA SER A 5 9.44 20.60 -4.61
C SER A 5 9.11 21.18 -3.23
N SER A 6 9.03 22.51 -3.12
CA SER A 6 8.64 23.18 -1.86
C SER A 6 7.15 23.04 -1.56
N GLU A 7 6.27 23.22 -2.55
CA GLU A 7 4.83 23.06 -2.38
C GLU A 7 4.48 21.60 -2.06
N TYR A 8 5.17 20.63 -2.69
CA TYR A 8 5.01 19.21 -2.35
C TYR A 8 5.38 18.94 -0.88
N ALA A 9 6.50 19.49 -0.42
CA ALA A 9 6.94 19.34 0.96
C ALA A 9 5.96 20.01 1.96
N GLU A 10 5.32 21.12 1.58
CA GLU A 10 4.28 21.77 2.38
C GLU A 10 3.04 20.88 2.53
N VAL A 11 2.61 20.23 1.44
CA VAL A 11 1.52 19.24 1.51
C VAL A 11 1.88 18.09 2.43
N CYS A 12 3.12 17.59 2.39
CA CYS A 12 3.59 16.55 3.32
C CYS A 12 3.55 17.04 4.77
N TYR A 13 4.03 18.25 5.03
CA TYR A 13 4.00 18.88 6.35
C TYR A 13 2.57 19.01 6.88
N ASP A 14 1.64 19.52 6.08
CA ASP A 14 0.24 19.63 6.46
C ASP A 14 -0.41 18.30 6.81
N PHE A 15 -0.10 17.25 6.03
CA PHE A 15 -0.55 15.91 6.33
C PHE A 15 -0.01 15.41 7.69
N TRP A 16 1.28 15.57 7.94
CA TRP A 16 1.91 15.13 9.17
C TRP A 16 1.44 15.89 10.41
N VAL A 17 1.27 17.20 10.31
CA VAL A 17 0.75 18.03 11.41
C VAL A 17 -0.74 17.77 11.64
N GLY A 18 -1.50 17.43 10.61
CA GLY A 18 -2.87 16.95 10.71
C GLY A 18 -3.01 15.59 11.41
N GLY A 19 -1.89 14.94 11.75
CA GLY A 19 -1.84 13.70 12.51
C GLY A 19 -1.51 12.45 11.69
N GLY A 20 -1.34 12.58 10.37
CA GLY A 20 -0.89 11.48 9.53
C GLY A 20 0.55 11.07 9.82
N ASP A 21 0.90 9.81 9.56
CA ASP A 21 2.21 9.27 9.90
C ASP A 21 3.04 8.92 8.66
N PHE A 22 2.41 8.48 7.57
CA PHE A 22 3.06 7.90 6.42
C PHE A 22 2.64 8.60 5.12
N VAL A 23 3.59 9.18 4.40
CA VAL A 23 3.39 9.77 3.07
C VAL A 23 4.14 8.95 2.04
N LYS A 24 3.61 8.87 0.84
CA LYS A 24 4.31 8.33 -0.33
C LYS A 24 4.12 9.23 -1.54
N ASN A 25 5.08 9.25 -2.46
CA ASN A 25 4.88 9.77 -3.80
C ASN A 25 4.72 8.64 -4.81
N ASP A 26 3.83 8.86 -5.78
CA ASP A 26 3.56 7.91 -6.86
C ASP A 26 4.55 8.08 -8.04
N GLU A 27 4.44 7.22 -9.05
CA GLU A 27 5.30 7.19 -10.23
C GLU A 27 5.39 8.54 -10.96
N PRO A 28 4.27 9.26 -11.16
CA PRO A 28 4.31 10.55 -11.86
C PRO A 28 5.07 11.64 -11.11
N GLN A 29 5.45 11.38 -9.86
CA GLN A 29 6.14 12.36 -8.99
C GLN A 29 7.62 12.02 -8.78
N ALA A 30 8.13 11.05 -9.54
CA ALA A 30 9.52 10.63 -9.45
C ALA A 30 10.40 11.42 -10.42
N ASN A 31 10.80 12.63 -10.01
CA ASN A 31 11.70 13.51 -10.77
C ASN A 31 11.05 14.23 -11.96
N GLN A 32 10.11 15.12 -11.68
CA GLN A 32 9.54 16.03 -12.69
C GLN A 32 10.36 17.31 -12.82
N ASP A 33 10.33 17.96 -13.98
CA ASP A 33 11.07 19.21 -14.24
C ASP A 33 10.74 20.32 -13.23
N PHE A 34 9.46 20.40 -12.82
CA PHE A 34 8.98 21.34 -11.80
C PHE A 34 9.22 20.87 -10.37
N CYS A 35 9.54 19.57 -10.18
CA CYS A 35 9.82 18.94 -8.89
C CYS A 35 11.04 18.02 -8.98
N PRO A 36 12.25 18.57 -9.17
CA PRO A 36 13.49 17.79 -9.24
C PRO A 36 13.70 16.97 -7.97
N TYR A 37 14.20 15.74 -8.15
CA TYR A 37 14.25 14.74 -7.09
C TYR A 37 15.12 15.16 -5.90
N ASP A 38 16.29 15.70 -6.16
CA ASP A 38 17.23 16.20 -5.16
C ASP A 38 16.60 17.30 -4.30
N LYS A 39 15.93 18.26 -4.94
CA LYS A 39 15.21 19.35 -4.26
C LYS A 39 14.03 18.82 -3.46
N MET A 40 13.27 17.87 -4.02
CA MET A 40 12.15 17.24 -3.31
C MET A 40 12.63 16.57 -2.03
N VAL A 41 13.67 15.72 -2.09
CA VAL A 41 14.25 15.06 -0.91
C VAL A 41 14.67 16.07 0.15
N LYS A 42 15.37 17.13 -0.25
CA LYS A 42 15.81 18.20 0.64
C LYS A 42 14.65 18.91 1.35
N TYR A 43 13.63 19.35 0.59
CA TYR A 43 12.48 20.07 1.17
C TYR A 43 11.60 19.15 2.02
N VAL A 44 11.40 17.92 1.62
CA VAL A 44 10.68 16.92 2.43
C VAL A 44 11.38 16.67 3.76
N LYS A 45 12.73 16.60 3.77
CA LYS A 45 13.50 16.50 5.02
C LYS A 45 13.23 17.68 5.96
N GLN A 46 13.29 18.90 5.44
CA GLN A 46 13.02 20.12 6.23
C GLN A 46 11.58 20.13 6.79
N ALA A 47 10.60 19.78 5.96
CA ALA A 47 9.20 19.68 6.34
C ALA A 47 8.97 18.61 7.41
N MET A 48 9.64 17.47 7.29
CA MET A 48 9.56 16.38 8.27
C MET A 48 10.14 16.80 9.62
N ASP A 49 11.32 17.42 9.65
CA ASP A 49 11.94 17.90 10.88
C ASP A 49 11.04 18.89 11.63
N LYS A 50 10.44 19.82 10.86
CA LYS A 50 9.47 20.77 11.41
C LYS A 50 8.24 20.07 11.98
N ALA A 51 7.67 19.09 11.26
CA ALA A 51 6.50 18.34 11.71
C ALA A 51 6.80 17.47 12.95
N VAL A 52 7.96 16.82 13.00
CA VAL A 52 8.41 16.04 14.16
C VAL A 52 8.59 16.96 15.38
N LYS A 53 9.22 18.12 15.21
CA LYS A 53 9.40 19.12 16.28
C LYS A 53 8.06 19.60 16.82
N GLU A 54 7.07 19.83 15.96
CA GLU A 54 5.76 20.35 16.34
C GLU A 54 4.88 19.27 16.99
N THR A 55 4.91 18.05 16.47
CA THR A 55 4.00 16.99 16.90
C THR A 55 4.57 16.06 17.97
N GLY A 56 5.90 16.05 18.15
CA GLY A 56 6.59 15.06 18.99
C GLY A 56 6.51 13.64 18.48
N LYS A 57 5.99 13.40 17.25
CA LYS A 57 5.74 12.09 16.68
C LYS A 57 6.64 11.83 15.48
N LYS A 58 7.14 10.61 15.37
CA LYS A 58 7.89 10.14 14.22
C LYS A 58 7.03 10.20 12.96
N LYS A 59 7.63 10.64 11.86
CA LYS A 59 7.01 10.72 10.53
C LYS A 59 7.79 9.89 9.54
N VAL A 60 7.12 9.40 8.51
CA VAL A 60 7.73 8.55 7.48
C VAL A 60 7.38 9.07 6.09
N HIS A 61 8.37 9.09 5.21
CA HIS A 61 8.13 9.30 3.78
C HIS A 61 8.65 8.11 2.97
N SER A 62 7.81 7.54 2.14
CA SER A 62 8.16 6.48 1.20
C SER A 62 8.43 7.09 -0.17
N PHE A 63 9.72 7.26 -0.48
CA PHE A 63 10.18 7.90 -1.71
C PHE A 63 10.15 6.91 -2.87
N ASN A 64 9.54 7.28 -3.99
CA ASN A 64 9.61 6.48 -5.21
C ASN A 64 11.00 6.59 -5.82
N VAL A 65 11.74 5.49 -5.77
CA VAL A 65 13.10 5.38 -6.30
C VAL A 65 13.13 4.75 -7.70
N SER A 66 11.97 4.37 -8.26
CA SER A 66 11.89 3.80 -9.60
C SER A 66 12.47 4.76 -10.62
N ALA A 67 13.32 4.23 -11.48
CA ALA A 67 14.09 4.99 -12.44
C ALA A 67 14.22 4.19 -13.75
N PRO A 68 14.64 4.80 -14.87
CA PRO A 68 14.78 4.10 -16.14
C PRO A 68 15.91 3.05 -16.14
N ASP A 69 16.87 3.17 -15.23
CA ASP A 69 18.01 2.28 -15.10
C ASP A 69 18.43 2.07 -13.63
N PHE A 70 19.31 1.11 -13.39
CA PHE A 70 19.78 0.75 -12.05
C PHE A 70 20.63 1.82 -11.39
N ASP A 71 21.48 2.49 -12.16
CA ASP A 71 22.40 3.48 -11.61
C ASP A 71 21.63 4.69 -11.09
N THR A 72 20.72 5.21 -11.89
CA THR A 72 19.78 6.29 -11.46
C THR A 72 18.93 5.88 -10.26
N MET A 73 18.45 4.62 -10.20
CA MET A 73 17.71 4.12 -9.04
C MET A 73 18.57 4.14 -7.78
N ILE A 74 19.82 3.70 -7.86
CA ILE A 74 20.74 3.72 -6.72
C ILE A 74 21.11 5.15 -6.32
N GLU A 75 21.37 6.04 -7.27
CA GLU A 75 21.61 7.46 -7.00
C GLU A 75 20.46 8.09 -6.21
N ARG A 76 19.20 7.81 -6.57
CA ARG A 76 18.03 8.24 -5.79
C ARG A 76 18.03 7.70 -4.37
N CYS A 77 18.38 6.42 -4.19
CA CYS A 77 18.51 5.84 -2.84
C CYS A 77 19.58 6.54 -2.02
N GLU A 78 20.76 6.79 -2.62
CA GLU A 78 21.87 7.47 -1.93
C GLU A 78 21.53 8.92 -1.56
N MET A 79 20.80 9.64 -2.42
CA MET A 79 20.30 10.99 -2.09
C MET A 79 19.45 10.97 -0.83
N ILE A 80 18.57 9.96 -0.66
CA ILE A 80 17.71 9.83 0.52
C ILE A 80 18.55 9.46 1.76
N VAL A 81 19.40 8.46 1.63
CA VAL A 81 20.25 7.97 2.73
C VAL A 81 21.13 9.09 3.28
N ASN A 82 21.70 9.90 2.38
CA ASN A 82 22.61 10.99 2.71
C ASN A 82 21.91 12.31 3.12
N ALA A 83 20.59 12.40 2.98
CA ALA A 83 19.82 13.59 3.35
C ALA A 83 19.67 13.81 4.86
N GLY A 84 20.15 12.86 5.69
CA GLY A 84 20.12 12.99 7.15
C GLY A 84 18.77 12.68 7.80
N PHE A 85 17.93 11.88 7.16
CA PHE A 85 16.73 11.35 7.80
C PHE A 85 17.07 10.43 8.97
N GLU A 86 16.26 10.49 10.03
CA GLU A 86 16.35 9.53 11.13
C GLU A 86 16.06 8.11 10.61
N LYS A 87 16.75 7.11 11.18
CA LYS A 87 16.50 5.71 10.83
C LYS A 87 15.04 5.32 11.04
N GLY A 88 14.40 4.81 9.97
CA GLY A 88 12.99 4.43 9.94
C GLY A 88 12.02 5.60 9.72
N SER A 89 12.51 6.81 9.38
CA SER A 89 11.69 7.94 8.91
C SER A 89 11.61 8.00 7.39
N TYR A 90 12.27 7.11 6.68
CA TYR A 90 12.16 6.99 5.23
C TYR A 90 12.00 5.53 4.81
N ALA A 91 11.42 5.36 3.66
CA ALA A 91 11.22 4.09 2.97
C ALA A 91 11.51 4.27 1.47
N PHE A 92 11.84 3.19 0.78
CA PHE A 92 11.95 3.17 -0.67
C PHE A 92 10.71 2.55 -1.27
N LEU A 93 9.99 3.31 -2.08
CA LEU A 93 8.93 2.80 -2.93
C LEU A 93 9.54 2.40 -4.27
N ILE A 94 9.21 1.22 -4.74
CA ILE A 94 9.63 0.69 -6.03
C ILE A 94 8.43 0.17 -6.80
N ASP A 95 8.28 0.55 -8.06
CA ASP A 95 7.27 0.03 -8.97
C ASP A 95 7.68 -1.37 -9.43
N GLY A 96 7.40 -2.35 -8.59
CA GLY A 96 7.99 -3.68 -8.68
C GLY A 96 7.62 -4.47 -9.93
N ILE A 97 6.51 -4.11 -10.61
CA ILE A 97 6.14 -4.74 -11.90
C ILE A 97 7.03 -4.23 -13.02
N THR A 98 7.22 -2.92 -13.11
CA THR A 98 8.01 -2.29 -14.19
C THR A 98 9.51 -2.35 -13.96
N ALA A 99 9.95 -2.19 -12.70
CA ALA A 99 11.36 -2.30 -12.33
C ALA A 99 11.87 -3.75 -12.24
N GLY A 100 10.96 -4.70 -12.01
CA GLY A 100 11.25 -6.13 -11.92
C GLY A 100 11.76 -6.60 -10.55
N TRP A 101 11.71 -7.91 -10.37
CA TRP A 101 12.08 -8.59 -9.11
C TRP A 101 13.54 -8.37 -8.71
N MET A 102 14.44 -8.29 -9.69
CA MET A 102 15.87 -8.04 -9.45
C MET A 102 16.11 -6.66 -8.84
N ALA A 103 15.36 -5.64 -9.26
CA ALA A 103 15.44 -4.31 -8.64
C ALA A 103 15.05 -4.35 -7.16
N VAL A 104 13.93 -5.00 -6.84
CA VAL A 104 13.46 -5.17 -5.46
C VAL A 104 14.50 -5.92 -4.61
N GLN A 105 15.04 -7.02 -5.13
CA GLN A 105 16.05 -7.80 -4.43
C GLN A 105 17.37 -7.03 -4.26
N THR A 106 17.77 -6.25 -5.27
CA THR A 106 18.96 -5.40 -5.19
C THR A 106 18.81 -4.36 -4.08
N LEU A 107 17.66 -3.68 -4.01
CA LEU A 107 17.37 -2.74 -2.92
C LEU A 107 17.43 -3.43 -1.57
N ARG A 108 16.83 -4.61 -1.41
CA ARG A 108 16.88 -5.37 -0.16
C ARG A 108 18.29 -5.74 0.24
N ARG A 109 19.12 -6.16 -0.70
CA ARG A 109 20.52 -6.56 -0.41
C ARG A 109 21.41 -5.37 -0.07
N ARG A 110 21.24 -4.25 -0.76
CA ARG A 110 22.04 -3.03 -0.52
C ARG A 110 21.59 -2.29 0.74
N TYR A 111 20.29 -2.28 1.03
CA TYR A 111 19.68 -1.51 2.12
C TYR A 111 18.83 -2.40 3.04
N PRO A 112 19.43 -3.35 3.76
CA PRO A 112 18.70 -4.38 4.52
C PRO A 112 17.82 -3.83 5.64
N GLY A 113 18.14 -2.62 6.15
CA GLY A 113 17.39 -1.95 7.22
C GLY A 113 16.28 -1.01 6.75
N VAL A 114 16.12 -0.78 5.45
CA VAL A 114 15.13 0.15 4.91
C VAL A 114 13.82 -0.59 4.60
N PHE A 115 12.69 0.05 4.87
CA PHE A 115 11.39 -0.47 4.45
C PHE A 115 11.26 -0.35 2.93
N ILE A 116 11.08 -1.47 2.24
CA ILE A 116 10.85 -1.52 0.80
C ILE A 116 9.35 -1.66 0.55
N HIS A 117 8.76 -0.60 0.03
CA HIS A 117 7.36 -0.49 -0.35
C HIS A 117 7.22 -0.94 -1.81
N PHE A 118 6.75 -2.16 -2.01
CA PHE A 118 6.45 -2.68 -3.35
C PHE A 118 5.15 -2.07 -3.85
N HIS A 119 5.24 -1.12 -4.77
CA HIS A 119 4.10 -0.59 -5.48
C HIS A 119 3.78 -1.48 -6.67
N ARG A 120 2.50 -1.79 -6.87
CA ARG A 120 2.06 -2.73 -7.91
C ARG A 120 1.46 -2.05 -9.14
N ALA A 121 1.93 -0.84 -9.49
CA ALA A 121 1.53 -0.19 -10.73
C ALA A 121 1.64 -1.17 -11.91
N ALA A 122 0.75 -1.09 -12.86
CA ALA A 122 0.64 -1.98 -14.03
C ALA A 122 0.27 -3.45 -13.71
N HIS A 123 0.00 -3.83 -12.44
CA HIS A 123 -0.33 -5.22 -12.11
C HIS A 123 -1.53 -5.77 -12.88
N GLY A 124 -2.46 -4.90 -13.30
CA GLY A 124 -3.62 -5.31 -14.07
C GLY A 124 -3.30 -6.04 -15.37
N ALA A 125 -2.09 -5.86 -15.93
CA ALA A 125 -1.62 -6.63 -17.07
C ALA A 125 -1.52 -8.13 -16.77
N PHE A 126 -1.39 -8.52 -15.50
CA PHE A 126 -1.23 -9.92 -15.09
C PHE A 126 -2.40 -10.42 -14.24
N THR A 127 -3.03 -9.56 -13.43
CA THR A 127 -3.95 -10.01 -12.36
C THR A 127 -5.43 -9.84 -12.71
N ARG A 128 -5.78 -9.25 -13.85
CA ARG A 128 -7.18 -9.14 -14.28
C ARG A 128 -7.72 -10.49 -14.71
N LYS A 129 -8.97 -10.79 -14.33
CA LYS A 129 -9.65 -12.05 -14.67
C LYS A 129 -9.79 -12.28 -16.17
N GLU A 130 -9.86 -11.20 -16.94
CA GLU A 130 -10.01 -11.22 -18.39
C GLU A 130 -8.73 -11.62 -19.12
N ASN A 131 -7.59 -11.58 -18.45
CA ASN A 131 -6.32 -11.97 -19.05
C ASN A 131 -6.28 -13.51 -19.23
N PRO A 132 -6.03 -14.00 -20.43
CA PRO A 132 -5.93 -15.43 -20.68
C PRO A 132 -4.67 -16.05 -20.05
N ILE A 133 -3.63 -15.23 -19.84
CA ILE A 133 -2.35 -15.60 -19.22
C ILE A 133 -2.08 -14.59 -18.11
N GLY A 134 -1.89 -15.09 -16.89
CA GLY A 134 -1.62 -14.21 -15.76
C GLY A 134 -1.46 -14.97 -14.45
N PHE A 135 -1.36 -14.24 -13.37
CA PHE A 135 -1.27 -14.79 -12.03
C PHE A 135 -2.07 -13.90 -11.05
N SER A 136 -2.47 -14.50 -9.95
CA SER A 136 -3.32 -13.83 -8.97
C SER A 136 -2.56 -12.77 -8.14
N VAL A 137 -3.30 -11.86 -7.50
CA VAL A 137 -2.75 -10.89 -6.53
C VAL A 137 -2.06 -11.61 -5.38
N LEU A 138 -2.56 -12.78 -5.00
CA LEU A 138 -1.96 -13.62 -3.98
C LEU A 138 -0.56 -14.10 -4.37
N VAL A 139 -0.39 -14.60 -5.60
CA VAL A 139 0.91 -15.01 -6.15
C VAL A 139 1.86 -13.82 -6.23
N LEU A 140 1.38 -12.68 -6.74
CA LEU A 140 2.16 -11.44 -6.78
C LEU A 140 2.66 -11.04 -5.38
N SER A 141 1.81 -11.10 -4.38
CA SER A 141 2.15 -10.75 -2.99
C SER A 141 3.20 -11.69 -2.39
N LYS A 142 3.11 -12.98 -2.68
CA LYS A 142 4.13 -13.97 -2.28
C LYS A 142 5.49 -13.66 -2.92
N PHE A 143 5.52 -13.44 -4.23
CA PHE A 143 6.77 -13.11 -4.94
C PHE A 143 7.39 -11.80 -4.43
N ALA A 144 6.57 -10.78 -4.16
CA ALA A 144 7.08 -9.53 -3.60
C ALA A 144 7.75 -9.76 -2.23
N ARG A 145 7.14 -10.56 -1.34
CA ARG A 145 7.74 -10.94 -0.06
C ARG A 145 9.04 -11.72 -0.24
N LEU A 146 9.07 -12.71 -1.14
CA LEU A 146 10.27 -13.49 -1.47
C LEU A 146 11.40 -12.62 -2.04
N ALA A 147 11.08 -11.64 -2.87
CA ALA A 147 12.04 -10.68 -3.39
C ALA A 147 12.58 -9.71 -2.34
N GLY A 148 11.96 -9.65 -1.15
CA GLY A 148 12.42 -8.85 -0.02
C GLY A 148 11.63 -7.57 0.23
N ALA A 149 10.43 -7.42 -0.33
CA ALA A 149 9.54 -6.32 0.01
C ALA A 149 9.18 -6.33 1.50
N SER A 150 9.07 -5.15 2.10
CA SER A 150 8.59 -4.96 3.48
C SER A 150 7.09 -4.71 3.53
N GLY A 151 6.52 -4.22 2.45
CA GLY A 151 5.08 -4.03 2.28
C GLY A 151 4.70 -4.04 0.81
N ILE A 152 3.46 -4.47 0.53
CA ILE A 152 2.89 -4.52 -0.82
C ILE A 152 1.42 -4.15 -0.80
N HIS A 153 0.96 -3.53 -1.89
CA HIS A 153 -0.46 -3.26 -2.10
C HIS A 153 -1.24 -4.55 -2.36
N THR A 154 -2.18 -4.89 -1.45
CA THR A 154 -3.00 -6.12 -1.53
C THR A 154 -4.42 -5.90 -2.05
N GLY A 155 -4.87 -4.64 -2.17
CA GLY A 155 -6.21 -4.29 -2.61
C GLY A 155 -7.08 -3.73 -1.49
N THR A 156 -8.34 -3.41 -1.80
CA THR A 156 -9.29 -2.75 -0.88
C THR A 156 -10.40 -3.66 -0.41
N ALA A 157 -10.31 -4.96 -0.63
CA ALA A 157 -11.31 -5.97 -0.25
C ALA A 157 -12.74 -5.60 -0.71
N GLY A 158 -12.87 -4.99 -1.87
CA GLY A 158 -14.14 -4.55 -2.44
C GLY A 158 -14.77 -3.30 -1.81
N ILE A 159 -14.16 -2.70 -0.79
CA ILE A 159 -14.68 -1.50 -0.11
C ILE A 159 -14.32 -0.21 -0.87
N GLY A 160 -13.14 -0.16 -1.49
CA GLY A 160 -12.67 1.01 -2.24
C GLY A 160 -13.11 0.99 -3.72
N LYS A 161 -12.42 1.80 -4.53
CA LYS A 161 -12.68 1.93 -5.98
C LYS A 161 -11.98 0.87 -6.83
N MET A 162 -11.01 0.15 -6.26
CA MET A 162 -10.24 -0.83 -7.02
C MET A 162 -11.10 -2.06 -7.29
N ALA A 163 -11.24 -2.42 -8.55
CA ALA A 163 -11.85 -3.69 -8.93
C ALA A 163 -10.92 -4.84 -8.51
N GLY A 164 -11.43 -5.79 -7.75
CA GLY A 164 -10.70 -6.95 -7.27
C GLY A 164 -11.64 -7.95 -6.62
N SER A 165 -11.16 -9.14 -6.33
CA SER A 165 -11.89 -10.12 -5.54
C SER A 165 -11.67 -9.82 -4.05
N PRO A 166 -12.72 -9.49 -3.26
CA PRO A 166 -12.56 -9.26 -1.83
C PRO A 166 -11.88 -10.43 -1.12
N LYS A 167 -12.25 -11.64 -1.47
CA LYS A 167 -11.65 -12.87 -0.91
C LYS A 167 -10.15 -12.97 -1.23
N GLU A 168 -9.76 -12.66 -2.45
CA GLU A 168 -8.36 -12.70 -2.87
C GLU A 168 -7.52 -11.61 -2.17
N ASP A 169 -8.03 -10.38 -2.09
CA ASP A 169 -7.35 -9.28 -1.40
C ASP A 169 -7.10 -9.61 0.08
N ILE A 170 -8.11 -10.16 0.76
CA ILE A 170 -8.01 -10.59 2.17
C ILE A 170 -6.99 -11.72 2.32
N THR A 171 -7.09 -12.75 1.48
CA THR A 171 -6.18 -13.91 1.52
C THR A 171 -4.73 -13.48 1.24
N ALA A 172 -4.51 -12.55 0.30
CA ALA A 172 -3.19 -11.99 0.02
C ALA A 172 -2.62 -11.26 1.25
N ALA A 173 -3.42 -10.42 1.90
CA ALA A 173 -3.01 -9.69 3.10
C ALA A 173 -2.68 -10.64 4.27
N GLU A 174 -3.55 -11.61 4.55
CA GLU A 174 -3.34 -12.60 5.60
C GLU A 174 -2.07 -13.42 5.35
N ASN A 175 -1.82 -13.83 4.11
CA ASN A 175 -0.67 -14.66 3.75
C ASN A 175 0.66 -13.94 3.98
N ILE A 176 0.77 -12.66 3.59
CA ILE A 176 2.01 -11.91 3.77
C ILE A 176 2.25 -11.46 5.21
N LEU A 177 1.19 -11.37 6.03
CA LEU A 177 1.29 -11.13 7.48
C LEU A 177 1.62 -12.40 8.27
N SER A 178 1.34 -13.58 7.73
CA SER A 178 1.58 -14.84 8.41
C SER A 178 3.09 -15.11 8.56
N LEU A 179 3.45 -15.84 9.62
CA LEU A 179 4.78 -16.46 9.76
C LEU A 179 4.88 -17.75 8.95
N PHE A 180 3.73 -18.34 8.58
CA PHE A 180 3.62 -19.58 7.82
C PHE A 180 2.85 -19.31 6.54
N ALA A 181 3.29 -19.88 5.42
CA ALA A 181 2.49 -19.91 4.20
C ALA A 181 1.29 -20.83 4.39
N LYS A 182 0.08 -20.33 4.18
CA LYS A 182 -1.10 -21.19 4.19
C LYS A 182 -1.21 -21.92 2.84
N GLY A 183 -1.18 -23.25 2.88
CA GLY A 183 -1.09 -24.13 1.73
C GLY A 183 -2.28 -24.22 0.78
N HIS A 184 -3.33 -23.44 0.97
CA HIS A 184 -4.53 -23.53 0.13
C HIS A 184 -4.36 -23.11 -1.34
N ILE A 185 -3.17 -22.73 -1.75
CA ILE A 185 -2.92 -22.13 -3.06
C ILE A 185 -2.62 -23.17 -4.13
N PHE A 186 -2.03 -24.29 -3.75
CA PHE A 186 -1.62 -25.30 -4.71
C PHE A 186 -2.75 -26.26 -5.09
N SER A 187 -3.71 -26.52 -4.22
CA SER A 187 -4.80 -27.46 -4.47
C SER A 187 -5.75 -27.06 -5.60
N GLN A 188 -5.89 -25.78 -5.93
CA GLN A 188 -6.83 -25.33 -6.95
C GLN A 188 -6.24 -25.12 -8.35
N SER A 189 -4.95 -24.86 -8.46
CA SER A 189 -4.31 -24.63 -9.77
C SER A 189 -3.93 -25.91 -10.50
N TRP A 190 -3.65 -26.96 -9.77
CA TRP A 190 -3.29 -28.27 -10.34
C TRP A 190 -4.50 -29.18 -10.62
N ALA A 191 -5.70 -28.81 -10.16
CA ALA A 191 -6.94 -29.53 -10.43
C ALA A 191 -7.36 -29.55 -11.92
N ARG A 192 -6.54 -29.04 -12.82
CA ARG A 192 -6.77 -29.07 -14.28
C ARG A 192 -5.87 -30.06 -15.02
N VAL A 193 -5.16 -30.94 -14.33
CA VAL A 193 -4.53 -32.09 -15.00
C VAL A 193 -5.67 -32.98 -15.52
N PRO A 194 -5.72 -33.29 -16.82
CA PRO A 194 -6.75 -34.14 -17.37
C PRO A 194 -6.79 -35.46 -16.62
N GLU A 195 -7.98 -35.88 -16.17
CA GLU A 195 -8.20 -37.13 -15.39
C GLU A 195 -7.75 -38.38 -16.11
N ASN A 196 -7.46 -38.32 -17.39
CA ASN A 196 -7.09 -39.40 -18.29
C ASN A 196 -5.58 -39.69 -18.32
N ASP A 197 -4.74 -38.87 -17.68
CA ASP A 197 -3.29 -39.11 -17.63
C ASP A 197 -2.88 -39.49 -16.20
N LYS A 198 -3.06 -40.79 -15.91
CA LYS A 198 -2.89 -41.37 -14.57
C LYS A 198 -1.44 -41.19 -14.05
N ASP A 199 -0.48 -41.27 -14.94
CA ASP A 199 0.94 -41.16 -14.59
C ASP A 199 1.30 -39.73 -14.17
N ILE A 200 0.76 -38.72 -14.85
CA ILE A 200 0.94 -37.31 -14.48
C ILE A 200 0.19 -36.98 -13.18
N VAL A 201 -1.03 -37.55 -13.02
CA VAL A 201 -1.81 -37.34 -11.79
C VAL A 201 -1.11 -37.94 -10.57
N ASP A 202 -0.50 -39.11 -10.71
CA ASP A 202 0.22 -39.77 -9.60
C ASP A 202 1.56 -39.06 -9.30
N LEU A 203 2.32 -38.60 -10.30
CA LEU A 203 3.51 -37.76 -10.13
C LEU A 203 3.18 -36.44 -9.43
N VAL A 204 2.11 -35.78 -9.82
CA VAL A 204 1.65 -34.52 -9.21
C VAL A 204 1.19 -34.78 -7.76
N LYS A 205 0.55 -35.88 -7.45
CA LYS A 205 0.16 -36.24 -6.08
C LYS A 205 1.37 -36.56 -5.20
N GLU A 206 2.38 -37.22 -5.74
CA GLU A 206 3.59 -37.56 -5.04
C GLU A 206 4.44 -36.32 -4.74
N ASP A 207 4.61 -35.46 -5.72
CA ASP A 207 5.27 -34.15 -5.59
C ASP A 207 4.50 -33.23 -4.62
N TYR A 208 3.18 -33.28 -4.68
CA TYR A 208 2.27 -32.53 -3.80
C TYR A 208 2.38 -32.95 -2.33
N ALA A 209 2.53 -34.22 -2.05
CA ALA A 209 2.73 -34.71 -0.69
C ALA A 209 4.06 -34.23 -0.09
N HIS A 210 5.11 -34.13 -0.91
CA HIS A 210 6.39 -33.54 -0.49
C HIS A 210 6.32 -32.04 -0.30
N HIS A 211 5.56 -31.33 -1.14
CA HIS A 211 5.38 -29.88 -1.01
C HIS A 211 4.52 -29.45 0.19
N ILE A 212 3.54 -30.25 0.60
CA ILE A 212 2.73 -29.99 1.80
C ILE A 212 3.63 -29.96 3.07
N ILE A 213 4.62 -30.83 3.15
CA ILE A 213 5.58 -30.88 4.27
C ILE A 213 6.50 -29.66 4.28
N LEU A 214 6.79 -29.07 3.11
CA LEU A 214 7.57 -27.83 2.98
C LEU A 214 6.74 -26.57 3.26
N GLU A 215 5.41 -26.63 3.19
CA GLU A 215 4.55 -25.46 3.36
C GLU A 215 4.48 -24.94 4.79
N GLU A 216 4.54 -25.77 5.80
CA GLU A 216 4.58 -25.33 7.20
C GLU A 216 5.85 -24.54 7.54
N ASP A 217 6.90 -24.69 6.72
CA ASP A 217 8.20 -24.08 6.90
C ASP A 217 8.54 -22.98 5.87
N SER A 218 7.67 -22.71 4.93
CA SER A 218 7.98 -21.93 3.70
C SER A 218 8.35 -20.47 3.95
N TRP A 219 7.97 -19.90 5.08
CA TRP A 219 8.37 -18.55 5.49
C TRP A 219 9.48 -18.55 6.56
N ARG A 220 10.23 -19.63 6.73
CA ARG A 220 11.31 -19.74 7.72
C ARG A 220 12.17 -18.49 7.75
N ALA A 221 12.33 -17.90 8.93
CA ALA A 221 13.15 -16.72 9.19
C ALA A 221 12.80 -15.47 8.37
N MET A 222 11.82 -15.51 7.48
CA MET A 222 11.40 -14.31 6.74
C MET A 222 10.47 -13.45 7.60
N LYS A 223 10.78 -12.16 7.65
CA LYS A 223 9.93 -11.18 8.34
C LYS A 223 8.56 -11.10 7.65
N LYS A 224 7.54 -10.74 8.43
CA LYS A 224 6.22 -10.38 7.90
C LYS A 224 6.34 -9.24 6.89
N CYS A 225 5.48 -9.27 5.87
CA CYS A 225 5.34 -8.19 4.91
C CYS A 225 4.02 -7.46 5.21
N CYS A 226 4.05 -6.14 5.26
CA CYS A 226 2.90 -5.31 5.62
C CYS A 226 1.94 -5.16 4.44
N PRO A 227 0.64 -5.46 4.58
CA PRO A 227 -0.33 -5.06 3.58
C PRO A 227 -0.40 -3.53 3.48
N ILE A 228 -0.39 -3.01 2.27
CA ILE A 228 -0.59 -1.60 2.00
C ILE A 228 -1.88 -1.45 1.21
N ILE A 229 -2.76 -0.58 1.69
CA ILE A 229 -4.11 -0.45 1.17
C ILE A 229 -4.27 0.92 0.54
N SER A 230 -4.64 0.94 -0.73
CA SER A 230 -4.93 2.18 -1.46
C SER A 230 -6.06 1.99 -2.45
N GLY A 231 -6.70 3.07 -2.86
CA GLY A 231 -7.71 3.05 -3.90
C GLY A 231 -9.11 3.46 -3.44
N GLY A 232 -9.28 4.75 -3.25
CA GLY A 232 -10.60 5.35 -3.04
C GLY A 232 -11.19 5.23 -1.63
N LEU A 233 -10.38 4.83 -0.65
CA LEU A 233 -10.77 4.91 0.75
C LEU A 233 -10.82 6.38 1.22
N ASN A 234 -11.68 6.63 2.22
CA ASN A 234 -11.86 7.92 2.87
C ASN A 234 -12.36 7.68 4.32
N PRO A 235 -12.51 8.71 5.18
CA PRO A 235 -12.89 8.51 6.57
C PRO A 235 -14.16 7.66 6.78
N THR A 236 -15.15 7.74 5.88
CA THR A 236 -16.42 6.99 6.01
C THR A 236 -16.30 5.51 5.65
N LEU A 237 -15.23 5.12 4.95
CA LEU A 237 -14.98 3.75 4.51
C LEU A 237 -13.98 3.01 5.39
N LEU A 238 -13.33 3.69 6.34
CA LEU A 238 -12.28 3.10 7.16
C LEU A 238 -12.81 1.96 8.04
N LYS A 239 -13.88 2.21 8.80
CA LYS A 239 -14.49 1.18 9.66
C LYS A 239 -14.97 -0.04 8.85
N PRO A 240 -15.79 0.10 7.78
CA PRO A 240 -16.17 -1.03 6.94
C PRO A 240 -14.97 -1.83 6.42
N PHE A 241 -13.88 -1.14 6.06
CA PHE A 241 -12.66 -1.79 5.60
C PHE A 241 -11.99 -2.61 6.72
N ILE A 242 -11.83 -2.04 7.92
CA ILE A 242 -11.22 -2.74 9.06
C ILE A 242 -12.05 -3.95 9.47
N ASP A 243 -13.38 -3.83 9.46
CA ASP A 243 -14.30 -4.93 9.80
C ASP A 243 -14.13 -6.11 8.84
N VAL A 244 -13.95 -5.84 7.54
CA VAL A 244 -13.71 -6.88 6.52
C VAL A 244 -12.33 -7.51 6.68
N MET A 245 -11.31 -6.71 6.95
CA MET A 245 -9.92 -7.17 7.14
C MET A 245 -9.71 -7.91 8.46
N LYS A 246 -10.62 -7.76 9.41
CA LYS A 246 -10.55 -8.36 10.76
C LYS A 246 -9.24 -8.05 11.52
N GLY A 247 -8.63 -6.90 11.24
CA GLY A 247 -7.37 -6.48 11.85
C GLY A 247 -6.94 -5.10 11.41
N VAL A 248 -5.92 -4.58 12.08
CA VAL A 248 -5.35 -3.24 11.86
C VAL A 248 -3.87 -3.26 11.47
N ASP A 249 -3.32 -4.45 11.20
CA ASP A 249 -1.91 -4.62 10.81
C ASP A 249 -1.70 -4.29 9.33
N PHE A 250 -1.92 -3.04 8.95
CA PHE A 250 -1.75 -2.55 7.58
C PHE A 250 -1.40 -1.06 7.54
N ILE A 251 -0.88 -0.61 6.42
CA ILE A 251 -0.74 0.81 6.08
C ILE A 251 -1.86 1.19 5.13
N THR A 252 -2.56 2.31 5.38
CA THR A 252 -3.48 2.88 4.39
C THR A 252 -2.89 4.12 3.75
N THR A 253 -3.05 4.23 2.43
CA THR A 253 -2.70 5.45 1.68
C THR A 253 -3.96 6.00 1.02
N MET A 254 -4.44 7.13 1.51
CA MET A 254 -5.74 7.71 1.16
C MET A 254 -5.58 9.09 0.54
N GLY A 255 -5.00 9.18 -0.67
CA GLY A 255 -4.75 10.45 -1.35
C GLY A 255 -6.01 11.31 -1.46
N ALA A 256 -6.94 10.92 -2.33
CA ALA A 256 -8.20 11.67 -2.50
C ALA A 256 -9.05 11.71 -1.21
N GLY A 257 -9.00 10.67 -0.37
CA GLY A 257 -9.72 10.64 0.91
C GLY A 257 -9.20 11.65 1.92
N CYS A 258 -7.98 12.14 1.75
CA CYS A 258 -7.35 13.20 2.55
C CYS A 258 -7.44 14.55 1.85
N HIS A 259 -6.84 14.68 0.67
CA HIS A 259 -6.65 15.97 -0.01
C HIS A 259 -7.94 16.60 -0.55
N ALA A 260 -9.01 15.81 -0.78
CA ALA A 260 -10.31 16.32 -1.19
C ALA A 260 -11.17 16.86 -0.03
N HIS A 261 -10.65 16.90 1.21
CA HIS A 261 -11.36 17.53 2.30
C HIS A 261 -11.60 19.03 1.99
N PRO A 262 -12.82 19.58 2.28
CA PRO A 262 -13.16 20.98 1.95
C PRO A 262 -12.18 22.03 2.51
N LYS A 263 -11.45 21.69 3.57
CA LYS A 263 -10.46 22.54 4.22
C LYS A 263 -9.01 22.11 3.99
N GLY A 264 -8.77 21.32 2.94
CA GLY A 264 -7.44 20.91 2.52
C GLY A 264 -6.82 19.76 3.30
N THR A 265 -5.56 19.52 3.04
CA THR A 265 -4.80 18.34 3.47
C THR A 265 -4.74 18.16 4.97
N ARG A 266 -4.45 19.21 5.74
CA ARG A 266 -4.34 19.14 7.20
C ARG A 266 -5.64 18.68 7.85
N ALA A 267 -6.76 19.28 7.46
CA ALA A 267 -8.07 18.90 7.96
C ALA A 267 -8.47 17.48 7.51
N GLY A 268 -8.12 17.10 6.28
CA GLY A 268 -8.36 15.74 5.79
C GLY A 268 -7.56 14.69 6.56
N ALA A 269 -6.30 14.96 6.88
CA ALA A 269 -5.49 14.10 7.74
C ALA A 269 -6.10 13.98 9.15
N ALA A 270 -6.51 15.09 9.74
CA ALA A 270 -7.20 15.09 11.04
C ALA A 270 -8.48 14.25 11.00
N ALA A 271 -9.31 14.38 9.96
CA ALA A 271 -10.52 13.59 9.79
C ALA A 271 -10.24 12.08 9.70
N LEU A 272 -9.16 11.67 9.00
CA LEU A 272 -8.74 10.27 8.94
C LEU A 272 -8.31 9.74 10.31
N VAL A 273 -7.53 10.51 11.06
CA VAL A 273 -7.10 10.13 12.41
C VAL A 273 -8.30 10.03 13.35
N GLN A 274 -9.22 11.01 13.31
CA GLN A 274 -10.45 11.01 14.09
C GLN A 274 -11.34 9.80 13.78
N ALA A 275 -11.39 9.35 12.52
CA ALA A 275 -12.09 8.12 12.15
C ALA A 275 -11.41 6.85 12.73
N CYS A 276 -10.07 6.82 12.77
CA CYS A 276 -9.34 5.74 13.45
C CYS A 276 -9.60 5.73 14.95
N GLU A 277 -9.60 6.90 15.60
CA GLU A 277 -9.86 7.04 17.03
C GLU A 277 -11.29 6.61 17.38
N ALA A 278 -12.27 6.98 16.56
CA ALA A 278 -13.66 6.52 16.71
C ALA A 278 -13.74 5.00 16.69
N TYR A 279 -13.05 4.36 15.73
CA TYR A 279 -12.96 2.90 15.64
C TYR A 279 -12.34 2.28 16.90
N GLN A 280 -11.19 2.80 17.35
CA GLN A 280 -10.49 2.30 18.55
C GLN A 280 -11.34 2.42 19.81
N LYS A 281 -12.10 3.52 19.94
CA LYS A 281 -13.04 3.77 21.06
C LYS A 281 -14.34 3.01 20.91
N LYS A 282 -14.56 2.27 19.81
CA LYS A 282 -15.82 1.56 19.50
C LYS A 282 -17.03 2.50 19.43
N ILE A 283 -16.83 3.71 18.97
CA ILE A 283 -17.87 4.74 18.79
C ILE A 283 -18.13 4.89 17.29
N SER A 284 -19.40 5.11 16.89
CA SER A 284 -19.68 5.39 15.48
C SER A 284 -19.09 6.74 15.05
N ILE A 285 -18.68 6.84 13.78
CA ILE A 285 -18.07 8.09 13.27
C ILE A 285 -19.05 9.26 13.33
N GLU A 286 -20.37 9.02 13.23
CA GLU A 286 -21.40 10.05 13.32
C GLU A 286 -21.51 10.61 14.76
N VAL A 287 -21.37 9.75 15.76
CA VAL A 287 -21.34 10.18 17.16
C VAL A 287 -20.06 10.92 17.48
N TYR A 288 -18.92 10.39 17.03
CA TYR A 288 -17.61 11.01 17.25
C TYR A 288 -17.49 12.37 16.56
N ALA A 289 -18.08 12.52 15.39
CA ALA A 289 -18.12 13.75 14.61
C ALA A 289 -18.86 14.90 15.30
N LYS A 290 -19.74 14.65 16.29
CA LYS A 290 -20.44 15.71 17.02
C LYS A 290 -19.48 16.67 17.73
N THR A 291 -18.30 16.17 18.11
CA THR A 291 -17.26 16.95 18.81
C THR A 291 -15.97 17.09 17.98
N HIS A 292 -15.93 16.56 16.75
CA HIS A 292 -14.76 16.53 15.89
C HIS A 292 -15.12 17.09 14.51
N LYS A 293 -14.84 18.39 14.36
CA LYS A 293 -15.29 19.19 13.22
C LYS A 293 -14.79 18.68 11.87
N GLU A 294 -13.52 18.31 11.77
CA GLU A 294 -12.90 17.84 10.53
C GLU A 294 -13.58 16.54 10.07
N LEU A 295 -13.86 15.63 10.97
CA LEU A 295 -14.59 14.39 10.66
C LEU A 295 -16.04 14.68 10.23
N ALA A 296 -16.72 15.62 10.88
CA ALA A 296 -18.07 16.02 10.50
C ALA A 296 -18.13 16.59 9.08
N GLU A 297 -17.17 17.47 8.73
CA GLU A 297 -17.05 18.05 7.40
C GLU A 297 -16.72 16.99 6.34
N ALA A 298 -15.82 16.03 6.66
CA ALA A 298 -15.49 14.92 5.78
C ALA A 298 -16.72 14.01 5.52
N ILE A 299 -17.47 13.64 6.56
CA ILE A 299 -18.69 12.84 6.40
C ILE A 299 -19.68 13.56 5.47
N GLY A 300 -19.94 14.85 5.72
CA GLY A 300 -20.84 15.64 4.89
C GLY A 300 -20.40 15.70 3.42
N PHE A 301 -19.11 15.84 3.15
CA PHE A 301 -18.56 15.89 1.80
C PHE A 301 -18.63 14.53 1.07
N PHE A 302 -18.12 13.47 1.69
CA PHE A 302 -18.06 12.16 1.04
C PHE A 302 -19.42 11.47 0.89
N SER A 303 -20.39 11.75 1.77
CA SER A 303 -21.77 11.28 1.64
C SER A 303 -22.47 11.90 0.41
N LYS A 304 -22.30 13.18 0.16
CA LYS A 304 -22.81 13.85 -1.04
C LYS A 304 -22.19 13.29 -2.33
N ALA A 305 -20.88 13.05 -2.32
CA ALA A 305 -20.18 12.49 -3.48
C ALA A 305 -20.64 11.06 -3.81
N LYS A 306 -21.06 10.27 -2.84
CA LYS A 306 -21.65 8.94 -3.03
C LYS A 306 -23.01 9.03 -3.70
N ASN A 307 -23.87 9.95 -3.25
CA ASN A 307 -25.19 10.16 -3.82
C ASN A 307 -25.14 10.62 -5.29
N LEU A 308 -24.19 11.50 -5.64
CA LEU A 308 -24.00 11.95 -7.04
C LEU A 308 -23.60 10.82 -7.98
N LYS A 309 -22.86 9.80 -7.50
CA LYS A 309 -22.53 8.62 -8.29
C LYS A 309 -23.71 7.70 -8.53
N GLN A 310 -24.59 7.55 -7.55
CA GLN A 310 -25.82 6.74 -7.70
C GLN A 310 -26.80 7.35 -8.70
N VAL A 311 -26.87 8.69 -8.79
CA VAL A 311 -27.72 9.41 -9.75
C VAL A 311 -27.19 9.31 -11.20
N ASN A 312 -25.88 9.17 -11.37
CA ASN A 312 -25.23 9.11 -12.69
C ASN A 312 -24.85 7.68 -13.12
N ASP A 313 -25.32 6.64 -12.46
CA ASP A 313 -25.11 5.26 -12.88
C ASP A 313 -26.11 4.94 -14.01
N PRO A 314 -25.65 4.63 -15.25
CA PRO A 314 -26.54 4.33 -16.38
C PRO A 314 -27.35 3.05 -16.21
N LYS A 315 -27.29 2.39 -15.07
CA LYS A 315 -28.09 1.20 -14.70
C LYS A 315 -29.27 1.51 -13.79
N ASN A 316 -29.52 2.79 -13.47
CA ASN A 316 -30.72 3.26 -12.75
C ASN A 316 -31.64 4.02 -13.70
#